data_dea6b40ca0c420cdd8fe29ee1568ff4d
#
_entry.id   dea6b40ca0c420cdd8fe29ee1568ff4d
#
_cell.length_a   1.000
_cell.length_b   1.000
_cell.length_c   1.000
_cell.angle_alpha   90.00
_cell.angle_beta   90.00
_cell.angle_gamma   90.00
#
_symmetry.space_group_name_H-M   'P 1'
#
loop_
_entity.id
_entity.type
_entity.pdbx_description
1 polymer ?
#
loop_
_entity_poly.entity_id
_entity_poly.type
_entity_poly.pdbx_seq_one_letter_code
_entity_poly.pdbx_strand_id
1 'polypeptide(L)'
;MGIRMRGTRKLSSAFVLLLVLMLLPIAAWTSRNAKPPANEIGPPELELEGGRKLIYERSFSSEREVRPNRGFWHRLVDVIAGEPDFKNLVRPYSIATDSHGRIIVTDPGAGGVHIFDFAQQKYKFIERREKDKDAMLGPQCVAVDAQDNIYVTDSETGKIFVFNSGGKFQRAIGSLKGGEGYFKRPTGIAVDSAAQRIYVTDTLRDQIFMMDMQGNILQTIGKKGGGDLEFNFPTELRLDGQNLIVVDTMNFRVQALGRDGSFRYAIGKLGDSSGDIFRPKGIGVDSEGDLYVVDGLWGVVQVFNREGQLLYYFGQRGTRAGEFQLPTGLTIDHDDRIFIVDSYNRRIQVFHYFGSKKTTKEGM
;
A
#
# COMPACT_ATOMS: atom_id res chain seq x y z
N MET A 1 -20.51 8.40 85.61
CA MET A 1 -19.14 8.11 85.99
C MET A 1 -18.34 8.34 84.79
N GLY A 2 -17.91 9.50 84.49
CA GLY A 2 -16.74 10.28 84.88
C GLY A 2 -15.58 9.76 84.08
N ILE A 3 -15.01 10.53 83.18
CA ILE A 3 -13.97 11.49 83.35
C ILE A 3 -13.59 12.15 82.01
N ARG A 4 -13.44 13.47 82.07
CA ARG A 4 -12.81 14.35 81.06
C ARG A 4 -11.28 14.07 80.94
N MET A 5 -10.70 14.32 79.79
CA MET A 5 -9.45 15.05 79.62
C MET A 5 -9.31 15.59 78.21
N ARG A 6 -9.38 16.81 78.01
CA ARG A 6 -8.46 17.88 77.65
C ARG A 6 -7.49 17.59 76.48
N GLY A 7 -7.66 18.42 75.50
CA GLY A 7 -6.86 18.55 74.31
C GLY A 7 -5.45 19.09 74.51
N THR A 8 -4.65 18.83 73.53
CA THR A 8 -3.50 19.65 73.18
C THR A 8 -3.40 19.73 71.64
N ARG A 9 -3.53 20.95 71.19
CA ARG A 9 -3.19 21.34 69.80
C ARG A 9 -1.71 21.04 69.56
N LYS A 10 -1.38 20.27 68.55
CA LYS A 10 -0.09 20.30 67.88
C LYS A 10 -0.28 20.90 66.50
N LEU A 11 -0.01 22.14 66.39
CA LEU A 11 0.29 22.84 65.15
C LEU A 11 1.70 22.43 64.65
N SER A 12 1.82 22.42 63.32
CA SER A 12 3.05 22.60 62.59
C SER A 12 4.06 21.47 62.48
N SER A 13 3.78 20.52 61.63
CA SER A 13 4.82 19.75 60.92
C SER A 13 4.66 19.72 59.42
N ALA A 14 3.58 20.32 58.87
CA ALA A 14 3.30 20.32 57.45
C ALA A 14 3.92 21.50 56.66
N PHE A 15 4.44 22.51 57.36
CA PHE A 15 4.98 23.69 56.69
C PHE A 15 6.51 23.68 56.50
N VAL A 16 7.22 22.76 57.08
CA VAL A 16 8.70 22.63 56.96
C VAL A 16 9.08 21.67 55.84
N LEU A 17 8.15 20.80 55.38
CA LEU A 17 8.46 19.82 54.32
C LEU A 17 8.28 20.41 52.90
N LEU A 18 7.65 21.58 52.76
CA LEU A 18 7.42 22.21 51.45
C LEU A 18 8.56 23.12 50.98
N LEU A 19 9.51 23.48 51.89
CA LEU A 19 10.62 24.39 51.57
C LEU A 19 11.93 23.66 51.25
N VAL A 20 12.04 22.37 51.54
CA VAL A 20 13.25 21.57 51.25
C VAL A 20 13.22 20.94 49.85
N LEU A 21 12.05 20.90 49.20
CA LEU A 21 11.90 20.35 47.83
C LEU A 21 12.21 21.37 46.72
N MET A 22 12.50 22.63 47.04
CA MET A 22 12.84 23.66 46.04
C MET A 22 14.33 23.93 45.87
N LEU A 23 15.21 23.16 46.50
CA LEU A 23 16.70 23.33 46.39
C LEU A 23 17.38 22.05 45.88
N LEU A 24 16.73 21.26 45.04
CA LEU A 24 17.48 20.30 44.22
C LEU A 24 18.03 21.05 42.99
N PRO A 25 19.33 20.92 42.73
CA PRO A 25 19.97 21.69 41.67
C PRO A 25 19.40 21.29 40.29
N ILE A 26 19.06 22.31 39.52
CA ILE A 26 18.66 22.26 38.10
C ILE A 26 19.76 21.61 37.21
N ALA A 27 20.82 21.06 37.82
CA ALA A 27 21.93 20.44 37.12
C ALA A 27 21.68 19.01 36.59
N ALA A 28 20.51 18.39 36.89
CA ALA A 28 20.20 17.02 36.42
C ALA A 28 19.32 16.97 35.15
N TRP A 29 18.93 18.10 34.57
CA TRP A 29 18.06 18.17 33.41
C TRP A 29 18.75 18.54 32.08
N THR A 30 20.08 18.75 32.09
CA THR A 30 20.86 19.10 30.89
C THR A 30 21.55 17.92 30.23
N SER A 31 21.39 16.69 30.73
CA SER A 31 22.03 15.51 30.12
C SER A 31 21.11 14.64 29.25
N ARG A 32 19.87 15.09 28.94
CA ARG A 32 18.94 14.31 28.06
C ARG A 32 18.80 14.88 26.66
N ASN A 33 19.56 15.88 26.29
CA ASN A 33 19.67 16.29 24.88
C ASN A 33 21.07 15.90 24.35
N ALA A 34 21.49 14.67 24.58
CA ALA A 34 22.52 14.09 23.76
C ALA A 34 21.89 13.94 22.36
N LYS A 35 22.35 14.76 21.41
CA LYS A 35 22.14 14.55 20.00
C LYS A 35 22.38 13.06 19.74
N PRO A 36 21.44 12.34 19.12
CA PRO A 36 21.73 10.96 18.70
C PRO A 36 23.03 10.98 17.89
N PRO A 37 23.86 9.94 17.99
CA PRO A 37 25.11 9.88 17.26
C PRO A 37 24.82 10.12 15.79
N ALA A 38 25.63 10.99 15.18
CA ALA A 38 25.55 11.37 13.77
C ALA A 38 26.00 10.19 12.88
N ASN A 39 25.19 9.14 12.86
CA ASN A 39 25.16 8.05 11.89
C ASN A 39 23.70 7.81 11.48
N GLU A 40 22.97 8.88 11.19
CA GLU A 40 21.81 8.75 10.33
C GLU A 40 22.37 8.44 8.94
N ILE A 41 22.36 7.15 8.61
CA ILE A 41 22.44 6.69 7.22
C ILE A 41 21.34 7.46 6.52
N GLY A 42 21.71 8.33 5.58
CA GLY A 42 20.75 9.12 4.79
C GLY A 42 19.70 8.19 4.15
N PRO A 43 18.60 8.74 3.63
CA PRO A 43 17.59 7.93 2.93
C PRO A 43 18.29 7.11 1.85
N PRO A 44 17.87 5.84 1.65
CA PRO A 44 18.58 4.95 0.73
C PRO A 44 18.57 5.51 -0.70
N GLU A 45 19.74 5.69 -1.24
CA GLU A 45 20.01 5.99 -2.64
C GLU A 45 20.82 4.83 -3.21
N LEU A 46 20.38 4.30 -4.34
CA LEU A 46 21.07 3.22 -5.04
C LEU A 46 21.53 3.74 -6.41
N GLU A 47 22.82 3.82 -6.58
CA GLU A 47 23.41 4.08 -7.90
C GLU A 47 23.46 2.76 -8.69
N LEU A 48 22.92 2.79 -9.90
CA LEU A 48 22.82 1.66 -10.80
C LEU A 48 23.74 1.83 -12.00
N GLU A 49 24.03 0.75 -12.71
CA GLU A 49 24.82 0.78 -13.93
C GLU A 49 24.20 1.72 -14.98
N GLY A 50 25.04 2.37 -15.78
CA GLY A 50 24.59 3.27 -16.83
C GLY A 50 24.10 4.65 -16.35
N GLY A 51 24.45 5.05 -15.12
CA GLY A 51 24.08 6.35 -14.54
C GLY A 51 22.62 6.42 -14.07
N ARG A 52 21.94 5.28 -14.01
CA ARG A 52 20.60 5.15 -13.45
C ARG A 52 20.65 5.27 -11.92
N LYS A 53 19.54 5.70 -11.31
CA LYS A 53 19.45 5.86 -9.85
C LYS A 53 18.08 5.48 -9.34
N LEU A 54 18.04 4.92 -8.15
CA LEU A 54 16.83 4.73 -7.36
C LEU A 54 16.97 5.52 -6.06
N ILE A 55 16.08 6.46 -5.83
CA ILE A 55 16.14 7.36 -4.68
C ILE A 55 14.87 7.19 -3.83
N TYR A 56 15.03 7.02 -2.52
CA TYR A 56 13.91 7.10 -1.60
C TYR A 56 13.46 8.56 -1.44
N GLU A 57 12.18 8.85 -1.68
CA GLU A 57 11.65 10.20 -1.54
C GLU A 57 11.03 10.43 -0.15
N ARG A 58 10.11 9.55 0.25
CA ARG A 58 9.34 9.70 1.50
C ARG A 58 8.56 8.45 1.86
N SER A 59 7.92 8.49 3.05
CA SER A 59 6.82 7.60 3.39
C SER A 59 5.64 8.39 3.95
N PHE A 60 4.45 7.79 3.93
CA PHE A 60 3.25 8.34 4.56
C PHE A 60 2.34 7.21 5.08
N SER A 61 1.56 7.52 6.10
CA SER A 61 0.75 6.55 6.84
C SER A 61 -0.65 7.06 7.22
N SER A 62 -0.93 8.35 7.03
CA SER A 62 -2.17 8.95 7.54
C SER A 62 -2.69 10.11 6.70
N GLU A 63 -3.97 10.42 6.87
CA GLU A 63 -4.62 11.62 6.35
C GLU A 63 -3.87 12.92 6.74
N ARG A 64 -3.26 12.94 7.93
CA ARG A 64 -2.57 14.12 8.47
C ARG A 64 -1.44 14.60 7.55
N GLU A 65 -0.78 13.67 6.88
CA GLU A 65 0.37 13.97 6.01
C GLU A 65 -0.03 14.61 4.67
N VAL A 66 -1.29 14.45 4.26
CA VAL A 66 -1.85 15.15 3.09
C VAL A 66 -2.15 16.61 3.38
N ARG A 67 -2.44 16.96 4.64
CA ARG A 67 -2.85 18.31 5.08
C ARG A 67 -1.88 18.86 6.13
N PRO A 68 -0.60 19.08 5.80
CA PRO A 68 0.41 19.44 6.81
C PRO A 68 0.20 20.84 7.42
N ASN A 69 -0.46 21.77 6.70
CA ASN A 69 -0.61 23.16 7.11
C ASN A 69 -2.03 23.46 7.58
N ARG A 70 -2.37 23.05 8.80
CA ARG A 70 -3.54 23.60 9.49
C ARG A 70 -3.21 25.00 9.98
N GLY A 71 -3.96 26.01 9.50
CA GLY A 71 -3.81 27.39 9.92
C GLY A 71 -3.96 27.56 11.44
N PHE A 72 -3.44 28.66 11.99
CA PHE A 72 -3.43 28.97 13.42
C PHE A 72 -4.80 28.76 14.11
N TRP A 73 -5.90 29.14 13.45
CA TRP A 73 -7.26 29.00 13.99
C TRP A 73 -7.69 27.54 14.16
N HIS A 74 -7.29 26.65 13.27
CA HIS A 74 -7.57 25.22 13.40
C HIS A 74 -6.81 24.61 14.56
N ARG A 75 -5.56 25.03 14.79
CA ARG A 75 -4.77 24.59 15.96
C ARG A 75 -5.39 25.04 17.27
N LEU A 76 -5.97 26.25 17.31
CA LEU A 76 -6.65 26.77 18.49
C LEU A 76 -7.94 25.97 18.78
N VAL A 77 -8.69 25.60 17.76
CA VAL A 77 -9.88 24.75 17.88
C VAL A 77 -9.49 23.35 18.34
N ASP A 78 -8.40 22.77 17.81
CA ASP A 78 -7.91 21.44 18.20
C ASP A 78 -7.49 21.40 19.70
N VAL A 79 -6.96 22.51 20.24
CA VAL A 79 -6.63 22.62 21.66
C VAL A 79 -7.89 22.65 22.56
N ILE A 80 -8.99 23.22 22.07
CA ILE A 80 -10.23 23.37 22.85
C ILE A 80 -11.15 22.17 22.68
N ALA A 81 -11.25 21.61 21.47
CA ALA A 81 -12.18 20.54 21.09
C ALA A 81 -11.54 19.13 21.07
N GLY A 82 -10.22 19.03 21.27
CA GLY A 82 -9.43 17.82 21.07
C GLY A 82 -8.93 17.70 19.63
N GLU A 83 -7.83 17.00 19.43
CA GLU A 83 -7.33 16.69 18.08
C GLU A 83 -8.37 15.84 17.33
N PRO A 84 -8.66 16.15 16.05
CA PRO A 84 -9.53 15.32 15.24
C PRO A 84 -8.92 13.91 15.07
N ASP A 85 -9.81 12.92 15.04
CA ASP A 85 -9.42 11.53 14.78
C ASP A 85 -9.05 11.38 13.29
N PHE A 86 -7.75 11.40 13.00
CA PHE A 86 -7.24 11.23 11.64
C PHE A 86 -7.28 9.76 11.25
N LYS A 87 -7.73 9.49 10.02
CA LYS A 87 -7.66 8.14 9.46
C LYS A 87 -6.21 7.77 9.16
N ASN A 88 -5.79 6.63 9.73
CA ASN A 88 -4.47 6.06 9.53
C ASN A 88 -4.59 4.78 8.70
N LEU A 89 -3.51 4.42 8.01
CA LEU A 89 -3.37 3.08 7.45
C LEU A 89 -3.27 2.06 8.60
N VAL A 90 -4.04 0.97 8.49
CA VAL A 90 -4.11 -0.08 9.50
C VAL A 90 -3.42 -1.34 9.02
N ARG A 91 -3.81 -1.82 7.84
CA ARG A 91 -3.23 -2.98 7.17
C ARG A 91 -3.41 -2.83 5.66
N PRO A 92 -2.76 -1.83 5.06
CA PRO A 92 -2.91 -1.57 3.64
C PRO A 92 -2.44 -2.77 2.81
N TYR A 93 -3.07 -3.00 1.65
CA TYR A 93 -2.80 -4.20 0.87
C TYR A 93 -2.41 -3.91 -0.57
N SER A 94 -3.21 -3.17 -1.33
CA SER A 94 -2.95 -2.85 -2.74
C SER A 94 -3.01 -1.34 -2.97
N ILE A 95 -2.41 -0.91 -4.08
CA ILE A 95 -2.23 0.50 -4.39
C ILE A 95 -2.34 0.73 -5.90
N ALA A 96 -2.95 1.83 -6.27
CA ALA A 96 -2.98 2.35 -7.64
C ALA A 96 -2.82 3.86 -7.63
N THR A 97 -2.36 4.41 -8.75
CA THR A 97 -2.37 5.85 -9.02
C THR A 97 -3.34 6.15 -10.15
N ASP A 98 -3.98 7.32 -10.11
CA ASP A 98 -4.86 7.77 -11.20
C ASP A 98 -4.20 8.85 -12.06
N SER A 99 -4.95 9.35 -13.07
CA SER A 99 -4.43 10.35 -14.02
C SER A 99 -4.07 11.70 -13.40
N HIS A 100 -4.58 11.97 -12.18
CA HIS A 100 -4.31 13.18 -11.41
C HIS A 100 -3.18 13.00 -10.38
N GLY A 101 -2.51 11.83 -10.35
CA GLY A 101 -1.48 11.49 -9.37
C GLY A 101 -2.02 11.26 -7.96
N ARG A 102 -3.34 11.02 -7.80
CA ARG A 102 -3.90 10.61 -6.52
C ARG A 102 -3.52 9.16 -6.23
N ILE A 103 -3.25 8.87 -4.98
CA ILE A 103 -2.83 7.55 -4.53
C ILE A 103 -4.05 6.88 -3.87
N ILE A 104 -4.46 5.74 -4.44
CA ILE A 104 -5.62 4.98 -3.98
C ILE A 104 -5.10 3.69 -3.35
N VAL A 105 -5.44 3.46 -2.07
CA VAL A 105 -4.92 2.34 -1.26
C VAL A 105 -6.08 1.57 -0.67
N THR A 106 -6.16 0.27 -0.95
CA THR A 106 -7.07 -0.62 -0.23
C THR A 106 -6.50 -0.95 1.15
N ASP A 107 -7.34 -0.86 2.16
CA ASP A 107 -6.96 -1.19 3.53
C ASP A 107 -8.02 -2.12 4.17
N PRO A 108 -7.85 -3.45 4.01
CA PRO A 108 -8.74 -4.42 4.67
C PRO A 108 -8.77 -4.26 6.19
N GLY A 109 -7.66 -3.82 6.79
CA GLY A 109 -7.59 -3.58 8.23
C GLY A 109 -8.41 -2.39 8.70
N ALA A 110 -8.52 -1.36 7.88
CA ALA A 110 -9.38 -0.20 8.10
C ALA A 110 -10.81 -0.42 7.56
N GLY A 111 -11.04 -1.49 6.79
CA GLY A 111 -12.34 -1.82 6.19
C GLY A 111 -12.74 -0.87 5.06
N GLY A 112 -11.79 -0.37 4.26
CA GLY A 112 -12.11 0.60 3.22
C GLY A 112 -10.98 0.90 2.25
N VAL A 113 -11.13 2.03 1.56
CA VAL A 113 -10.18 2.52 0.57
C VAL A 113 -9.82 3.96 0.86
N HIS A 114 -8.53 4.24 0.98
CA HIS A 114 -7.98 5.57 1.16
C HIS A 114 -7.68 6.20 -0.21
N ILE A 115 -7.99 7.48 -0.36
CA ILE A 115 -7.62 8.31 -1.51
C ILE A 115 -6.82 9.50 -0.98
N PHE A 116 -5.53 9.54 -1.30
CA PHE A 116 -4.62 10.62 -0.93
C PHE A 116 -4.36 11.50 -2.15
N ASP A 117 -4.68 12.77 -2.05
CA ASP A 117 -4.41 13.80 -3.06
C ASP A 117 -3.44 14.83 -2.46
N PHE A 118 -2.15 14.60 -2.63
CA PHE A 118 -1.12 15.50 -2.12
C PHE A 118 -1.06 16.81 -2.89
N ALA A 119 -1.41 16.82 -4.16
CA ALA A 119 -1.39 18.02 -5.01
C ALA A 119 -2.47 19.01 -4.57
N GLN A 120 -3.68 18.53 -4.29
CA GLN A 120 -4.80 19.36 -3.85
C GLN A 120 -4.96 19.38 -2.32
N GLN A 121 -4.10 18.70 -1.57
CA GLN A 121 -4.18 18.55 -0.12
C GLN A 121 -5.56 18.03 0.34
N LYS A 122 -6.09 17.07 -0.39
CA LYS A 122 -7.39 16.43 -0.10
C LYS A 122 -7.20 14.97 0.25
N TYR A 123 -8.03 14.52 1.16
CA TYR A 123 -8.11 13.13 1.55
C TYR A 123 -9.56 12.68 1.58
N LYS A 124 -9.80 11.44 1.16
CA LYS A 124 -11.08 10.78 1.27
C LYS A 124 -10.90 9.33 1.68
N PHE A 125 -11.80 8.85 2.54
CA PHE A 125 -11.91 7.44 2.87
C PHE A 125 -13.26 6.91 2.37
N ILE A 126 -13.24 5.85 1.57
CA ILE A 126 -14.42 5.12 1.13
C ILE A 126 -14.66 4.03 2.16
N GLU A 127 -15.66 4.23 3.02
CA GLU A 127 -15.97 3.32 4.13
C GLU A 127 -16.85 2.16 3.68
N ARG A 128 -16.73 1.06 4.40
CA ARG A 128 -17.71 -0.01 4.45
C ARG A 128 -19.07 0.56 4.88
N ARG A 129 -20.12 0.29 4.10
CA ARG A 129 -21.49 0.64 4.47
C ARG A 129 -22.20 -0.60 5.01
N GLU A 130 -22.25 -0.75 6.32
CA GLU A 130 -22.81 -1.96 6.99
C GLU A 130 -24.30 -2.20 6.73
N LYS A 131 -25.05 -1.20 6.28
CA LYS A 131 -26.50 -1.27 6.08
C LYS A 131 -26.94 -1.56 4.65
N ASP A 132 -26.03 -1.53 3.68
CA ASP A 132 -26.36 -1.76 2.28
C ASP A 132 -26.13 -3.23 1.90
N LYS A 133 -27.04 -3.82 1.12
CA LYS A 133 -26.88 -5.18 0.55
C LYS A 133 -25.57 -5.35 -0.25
N ASP A 134 -24.98 -4.25 -0.68
CA ASP A 134 -23.71 -4.16 -1.39
C ASP A 134 -22.63 -3.48 -0.52
N ALA A 135 -22.49 -3.90 0.73
CA ALA A 135 -21.40 -3.44 1.60
C ALA A 135 -20.07 -4.10 1.20
N MET A 136 -19.03 -3.31 1.03
CA MET A 136 -17.66 -3.80 0.87
C MET A 136 -17.13 -4.32 2.21
N LEU A 137 -16.70 -5.59 2.28
CA LEU A 137 -16.32 -6.25 3.54
C LEU A 137 -14.82 -6.54 3.65
N GLY A 138 -14.20 -6.95 2.56
CA GLY A 138 -12.79 -7.33 2.49
C GLY A 138 -12.11 -6.81 1.23
N PRO A 139 -11.91 -5.47 1.10
CA PRO A 139 -11.26 -4.88 -0.07
C PRO A 139 -9.85 -5.45 -0.23
N GLN A 140 -9.53 -5.97 -1.42
CA GLN A 140 -8.22 -6.54 -1.70
C GLN A 140 -7.43 -5.65 -2.66
N CYS A 141 -7.62 -5.79 -3.97
CA CYS A 141 -6.86 -5.03 -4.94
C CYS A 141 -7.70 -3.91 -5.55
N VAL A 142 -6.99 -2.90 -6.05
CA VAL A 142 -7.57 -1.74 -6.69
C VAL A 142 -6.97 -1.52 -8.08
N ALA A 143 -7.82 -1.17 -9.04
CA ALA A 143 -7.44 -0.65 -10.35
C ALA A 143 -8.23 0.60 -10.67
N VAL A 144 -7.70 1.40 -11.59
CA VAL A 144 -8.32 2.65 -12.07
C VAL A 144 -8.43 2.59 -13.59
N ASP A 145 -9.57 3.03 -14.13
CA ASP A 145 -9.75 3.15 -15.57
C ASP A 145 -9.32 4.54 -16.10
N ALA A 146 -9.37 4.75 -17.42
CA ALA A 146 -8.99 6.01 -18.05
C ALA A 146 -9.90 7.21 -17.70
N GLN A 147 -11.03 6.98 -17.05
CA GLN A 147 -11.94 7.99 -16.52
C GLN A 147 -11.78 8.19 -15.01
N ASP A 148 -10.74 7.60 -14.44
CA ASP A 148 -10.44 7.58 -13.00
C ASP A 148 -11.54 6.91 -12.16
N ASN A 149 -12.36 6.03 -12.73
CA ASN A 149 -13.24 5.19 -11.94
C ASN A 149 -12.41 4.13 -11.21
N ILE A 150 -12.77 3.88 -9.96
CA ILE A 150 -12.03 3.02 -9.05
C ILE A 150 -12.74 1.67 -8.97
N TYR A 151 -12.02 0.60 -9.26
CA TYR A 151 -12.49 -0.79 -9.22
C TYR A 151 -11.80 -1.49 -8.06
N VAL A 152 -12.56 -2.06 -7.15
CA VAL A 152 -12.04 -2.72 -5.95
C VAL A 152 -12.57 -4.14 -5.88
N THR A 153 -11.70 -5.12 -5.87
CA THR A 153 -12.08 -6.51 -5.57
C THR A 153 -12.34 -6.68 -4.08
N ASP A 154 -13.37 -7.43 -3.75
CA ASP A 154 -13.72 -7.74 -2.37
C ASP A 154 -13.78 -9.25 -2.18
N SER A 155 -12.80 -9.78 -1.45
CA SER A 155 -12.61 -11.22 -1.30
C SER A 155 -13.61 -11.86 -0.33
N GLU A 156 -14.25 -11.08 0.52
CA GLU A 156 -15.26 -11.59 1.45
C GLU A 156 -16.64 -11.65 0.81
N THR A 157 -17.00 -10.66 0.00
CA THR A 157 -18.29 -10.65 -0.70
C THR A 157 -18.26 -11.37 -2.03
N GLY A 158 -17.10 -11.69 -2.59
CA GLY A 158 -16.95 -12.30 -3.90
C GLY A 158 -17.40 -11.40 -5.06
N LYS A 159 -17.21 -10.07 -4.92
CA LYS A 159 -17.68 -9.04 -5.87
C LYS A 159 -16.55 -8.07 -6.23
N ILE A 160 -16.83 -7.23 -7.21
CA ILE A 160 -16.02 -6.07 -7.56
C ILE A 160 -16.88 -4.83 -7.34
N PHE A 161 -16.41 -3.90 -6.53
CA PHE A 161 -17.09 -2.62 -6.29
C PHE A 161 -16.52 -1.56 -7.22
N VAL A 162 -17.40 -0.81 -7.89
CA VAL A 162 -17.03 0.26 -8.80
C VAL A 162 -17.48 1.60 -8.22
N PHE A 163 -16.54 2.52 -8.12
CA PHE A 163 -16.76 3.88 -7.66
C PHE A 163 -16.36 4.84 -8.77
N ASN A 164 -16.99 6.01 -8.84
CA ASN A 164 -16.50 7.05 -9.74
C ASN A 164 -15.19 7.69 -9.21
N SER A 165 -14.57 8.57 -9.99
CA SER A 165 -13.33 9.28 -9.63
C SER A 165 -13.42 10.05 -8.30
N GLY A 166 -14.60 10.49 -7.90
CA GLY A 166 -14.87 11.11 -6.60
C GLY A 166 -15.07 10.11 -5.45
N GLY A 167 -14.96 8.78 -5.70
CA GLY A 167 -15.16 7.73 -4.70
C GLY A 167 -16.64 7.56 -4.29
N LYS A 168 -17.60 7.87 -5.18
CA LYS A 168 -19.02 7.58 -4.98
C LYS A 168 -19.34 6.24 -5.62
N PHE A 169 -19.96 5.33 -4.86
CA PHE A 169 -20.40 4.02 -5.34
C PHE A 169 -21.28 4.16 -6.58
N GLN A 170 -21.00 3.32 -7.58
CA GLN A 170 -21.74 3.25 -8.83
C GLN A 170 -22.51 1.92 -8.94
N ARG A 171 -21.80 0.81 -8.79
CA ARG A 171 -22.35 -0.54 -8.93
C ARG A 171 -21.42 -1.60 -8.36
N ALA A 172 -21.93 -2.81 -8.19
CA ALA A 172 -21.15 -4.01 -7.93
C ALA A 172 -21.24 -4.97 -9.13
N ILE A 173 -20.11 -5.56 -9.50
CA ILE A 173 -20.02 -6.60 -10.54
C ILE A 173 -19.90 -7.95 -9.84
N GLY A 174 -20.54 -8.99 -10.42
CA GLY A 174 -20.52 -10.34 -9.88
C GLY A 174 -21.58 -10.60 -8.81
N SER A 175 -22.61 -9.75 -8.67
CA SER A 175 -23.75 -10.02 -7.78
C SER A 175 -24.68 -11.07 -8.39
N LEU A 176 -24.97 -12.14 -7.63
CA LEU A 176 -25.96 -13.15 -7.98
C LEU A 176 -27.37 -12.77 -7.45
N LYS A 177 -28.43 -13.48 -7.93
CA LYS A 177 -29.83 -13.19 -7.53
C LYS A 177 -30.08 -13.16 -6.03
N GLY A 178 -29.35 -13.93 -5.22
CA GLY A 178 -29.45 -13.96 -3.76
C GLY A 178 -28.66 -12.85 -3.05
N GLY A 179 -27.93 -12.01 -3.79
CA GLY A 179 -27.01 -11.02 -3.22
C GLY A 179 -25.63 -11.59 -2.93
N GLU A 180 -25.39 -12.89 -3.17
CA GLU A 180 -24.10 -13.54 -3.09
C GLU A 180 -23.16 -13.08 -4.21
N GLY A 181 -21.85 -13.24 -4.01
CA GLY A 181 -20.82 -12.95 -5.01
C GLY A 181 -20.61 -14.12 -5.97
N TYR A 182 -20.34 -13.81 -7.22
CA TYR A 182 -19.98 -14.81 -8.24
C TYR A 182 -18.60 -15.42 -7.99
N PHE A 183 -17.63 -14.58 -7.58
CA PHE A 183 -16.26 -15.02 -7.36
C PHE A 183 -16.11 -15.73 -6.02
N LYS A 184 -15.21 -16.71 -5.94
CA LYS A 184 -14.89 -17.38 -4.66
C LYS A 184 -13.96 -16.53 -3.81
N ARG A 185 -12.93 -15.96 -4.41
CA ARG A 185 -11.97 -15.07 -3.75
C ARG A 185 -11.29 -14.18 -4.79
N PRO A 186 -11.98 -13.13 -5.27
CA PRO A 186 -11.36 -12.20 -6.20
C PRO A 186 -10.28 -11.42 -5.47
N THR A 187 -9.10 -11.33 -6.09
CA THR A 187 -7.94 -10.62 -5.56
C THR A 187 -7.45 -9.60 -6.56
N GLY A 188 -6.51 -9.91 -7.42
CA GLY A 188 -5.98 -8.96 -8.40
C GLY A 188 -7.04 -8.48 -9.39
N ILE A 189 -6.91 -7.24 -9.84
CA ILE A 189 -7.77 -6.63 -10.84
C ILE A 189 -6.98 -5.68 -11.73
N ALA A 190 -7.25 -5.71 -13.05
CA ALA A 190 -6.78 -4.71 -14.00
C ALA A 190 -7.90 -4.33 -14.95
N VAL A 191 -7.89 -3.07 -15.41
CA VAL A 191 -8.89 -2.50 -16.31
C VAL A 191 -8.20 -2.02 -17.58
N ASP A 192 -8.56 -2.62 -18.71
CA ASP A 192 -8.16 -2.18 -20.04
C ASP A 192 -9.25 -1.29 -20.62
N SER A 193 -9.11 0.01 -20.44
CA SER A 193 -10.07 0.99 -20.93
C SER A 193 -10.14 1.03 -22.46
N ALA A 194 -9.01 0.79 -23.15
CA ALA A 194 -8.96 0.80 -24.60
C ALA A 194 -9.69 -0.42 -25.21
N ALA A 195 -9.46 -1.60 -24.65
CA ALA A 195 -10.13 -2.83 -25.07
C ALA A 195 -11.53 -3.04 -24.42
N GLN A 196 -11.94 -2.14 -23.50
CA GLN A 196 -13.17 -2.24 -22.72
C GLN A 196 -13.29 -3.59 -22.00
N ARG A 197 -12.22 -3.96 -21.26
CA ARG A 197 -12.12 -5.24 -20.56
C ARG A 197 -11.67 -5.08 -19.12
N ILE A 198 -12.14 -5.99 -18.28
CA ILE A 198 -11.71 -6.15 -16.89
C ILE A 198 -11.12 -7.54 -16.75
N TYR A 199 -9.96 -7.65 -16.11
CA TYR A 199 -9.32 -8.91 -15.75
C TYR A 199 -9.30 -9.05 -14.24
N VAL A 200 -9.69 -10.23 -13.73
CA VAL A 200 -9.75 -10.51 -12.29
C VAL A 200 -9.17 -11.88 -12.00
N THR A 201 -8.24 -11.96 -11.07
CA THR A 201 -7.81 -13.25 -10.51
C THR A 201 -8.83 -13.74 -9.48
N ASP A 202 -9.29 -14.97 -9.61
CA ASP A 202 -10.02 -15.69 -8.55
C ASP A 202 -9.06 -16.69 -7.91
N THR A 203 -8.44 -16.30 -6.83
CA THR A 203 -7.37 -17.05 -6.16
C THR A 203 -7.79 -18.49 -5.79
N LEU A 204 -9.03 -18.69 -5.34
CA LEU A 204 -9.52 -20.02 -4.93
C LEU A 204 -10.04 -20.88 -6.08
N ARG A 205 -10.14 -20.30 -7.27
CA ARG A 205 -10.43 -21.06 -8.51
C ARG A 205 -9.19 -21.34 -9.33
N ASP A 206 -8.04 -20.75 -8.95
CA ASP A 206 -6.81 -20.81 -9.73
C ASP A 206 -7.01 -20.36 -11.19
N GLN A 207 -7.79 -19.27 -11.39
CA GLN A 207 -8.23 -18.78 -12.69
C GLN A 207 -8.22 -17.26 -12.77
N ILE A 208 -8.21 -16.76 -13.99
CA ILE A 208 -8.42 -15.36 -14.33
C ILE A 208 -9.70 -15.26 -15.17
N PHE A 209 -10.56 -14.33 -14.79
CA PHE A 209 -11.75 -13.99 -15.59
C PHE A 209 -11.47 -12.72 -16.39
N MET A 210 -11.64 -12.81 -17.70
CA MET A 210 -11.73 -11.68 -18.61
C MET A 210 -13.20 -11.35 -18.85
N MET A 211 -13.58 -10.11 -18.57
CA MET A 211 -14.97 -9.63 -18.64
C MET A 211 -15.07 -8.37 -19.48
N ASP A 212 -16.27 -8.06 -19.97
CA ASP A 212 -16.59 -6.72 -20.46
C ASP A 212 -16.77 -5.72 -19.29
N MET A 213 -16.96 -4.44 -19.61
CA MET A 213 -17.14 -3.40 -18.60
C MET A 213 -18.46 -3.56 -17.81
N GLN A 214 -19.41 -4.35 -18.30
CA GLN A 214 -20.67 -4.68 -17.62
C GLN A 214 -20.52 -5.82 -16.63
N GLY A 215 -19.41 -6.59 -16.72
CA GLY A 215 -19.12 -7.74 -15.87
C GLY A 215 -19.57 -9.08 -16.47
N ASN A 216 -19.93 -9.10 -17.77
CA ASN A 216 -20.19 -10.36 -18.46
C ASN A 216 -18.86 -11.05 -18.75
N ILE A 217 -18.77 -12.34 -18.42
CA ILE A 217 -17.56 -13.13 -18.64
C ILE A 217 -17.40 -13.40 -20.12
N LEU A 218 -16.28 -12.96 -20.70
CA LEU A 218 -15.89 -13.19 -22.07
C LEU A 218 -15.03 -14.45 -22.20
N GLN A 219 -14.14 -14.66 -21.23
CA GLN A 219 -13.22 -15.79 -21.22
C GLN A 219 -12.80 -16.14 -19.79
N THR A 220 -12.58 -17.42 -19.54
CA THR A 220 -11.89 -17.93 -18.35
C THR A 220 -10.52 -18.45 -18.77
N ILE A 221 -9.47 -17.96 -18.12
CA ILE A 221 -8.08 -18.27 -18.43
C ILE A 221 -7.50 -19.06 -17.26
N GLY A 222 -6.86 -20.18 -17.57
CA GLY A 222 -6.11 -20.95 -16.60
C GLY A 222 -6.91 -21.99 -15.83
N LYS A 223 -6.18 -22.80 -15.12
CA LYS A 223 -6.62 -23.87 -14.23
C LYS A 223 -5.54 -24.13 -13.20
N LYS A 224 -5.84 -24.91 -12.17
CA LYS A 224 -4.84 -25.31 -11.17
C LYS A 224 -3.70 -26.14 -11.78
N GLY A 225 -2.47 -25.75 -11.47
CA GLY A 225 -1.26 -26.48 -11.87
C GLY A 225 0.00 -25.63 -11.86
N GLY A 226 1.08 -26.12 -12.47
CA GLY A 226 2.41 -25.49 -12.49
C GLY A 226 2.95 -25.23 -13.91
N GLY A 227 2.24 -25.63 -14.98
CA GLY A 227 2.60 -25.39 -16.37
C GLY A 227 2.21 -23.99 -16.86
N ASP A 228 2.38 -23.75 -18.16
CA ASP A 228 1.96 -22.51 -18.81
C ASP A 228 0.44 -22.37 -18.75
N LEU A 229 -0.03 -21.16 -18.39
CA LEU A 229 -1.44 -20.88 -18.12
C LEU A 229 -2.07 -21.77 -17.02
N GLU A 230 -1.26 -22.42 -16.23
CA GLU A 230 -1.70 -23.06 -15.00
C GLU A 230 -1.27 -22.19 -13.82
N PHE A 231 -2.13 -22.09 -12.81
CA PHE A 231 -1.92 -21.22 -11.66
C PHE A 231 -2.06 -21.98 -10.34
N ASN A 232 -1.38 -21.47 -9.32
CA ASN A 232 -1.52 -21.93 -7.95
C ASN A 232 -1.62 -20.68 -7.05
N PHE A 233 -2.84 -20.35 -6.64
CA PHE A 233 -3.16 -19.14 -5.89
C PHE A 233 -2.68 -17.85 -6.60
N PRO A 234 -3.15 -17.53 -7.81
CA PRO A 234 -2.86 -16.25 -8.45
C PRO A 234 -3.45 -15.11 -7.62
N THR A 235 -2.69 -14.03 -7.38
CA THR A 235 -3.10 -12.97 -6.44
C THR A 235 -3.17 -11.59 -7.03
N GLU A 236 -2.17 -11.12 -7.73
CA GLU A 236 -2.10 -9.77 -8.32
C GLU A 236 -2.02 -9.88 -9.83
N LEU A 237 -2.50 -8.87 -10.54
CA LEU A 237 -2.29 -8.74 -11.97
C LEU A 237 -2.23 -7.26 -12.38
N ARG A 238 -1.45 -6.98 -13.43
CA ARG A 238 -1.26 -5.64 -13.99
C ARG A 238 -1.21 -5.70 -15.51
N LEU A 239 -1.61 -4.61 -16.14
CA LEU A 239 -1.40 -4.42 -17.57
C LEU A 239 -0.06 -3.70 -17.78
N ASP A 240 0.74 -4.23 -18.70
CA ASP A 240 1.95 -3.62 -19.22
C ASP A 240 1.94 -3.68 -20.75
N GLY A 241 1.80 -2.54 -21.40
CA GLY A 241 1.76 -2.48 -22.86
C GLY A 241 0.75 -3.47 -23.44
N GLN A 242 1.22 -4.54 -24.07
CA GLN A 242 0.38 -5.60 -24.67
C GLN A 242 0.23 -6.82 -23.76
N ASN A 243 0.81 -6.79 -22.56
CA ASN A 243 0.82 -7.92 -21.66
C ASN A 243 -0.12 -7.74 -20.48
N LEU A 244 -0.63 -8.86 -19.99
CA LEU A 244 -1.25 -9.02 -18.69
C LEU A 244 -0.25 -9.79 -17.80
N ILE A 245 0.33 -9.13 -16.83
CA ILE A 245 1.32 -9.70 -15.92
C ILE A 245 0.57 -10.23 -14.69
N VAL A 246 0.82 -11.48 -14.33
CA VAL A 246 0.07 -12.21 -13.29
C VAL A 246 1.03 -12.79 -12.25
N VAL A 247 0.79 -12.48 -10.98
CA VAL A 247 1.52 -13.10 -9.86
C VAL A 247 0.93 -14.46 -9.55
N ASP A 248 1.68 -15.52 -9.82
CA ASP A 248 1.35 -16.93 -9.56
C ASP A 248 2.03 -17.37 -8.25
N THR A 249 1.42 -16.93 -7.13
CA THR A 249 2.09 -16.85 -5.83
C THR A 249 2.65 -18.17 -5.33
N MET A 250 1.89 -19.26 -5.41
CA MET A 250 2.32 -20.57 -4.89
C MET A 250 3.08 -21.41 -5.91
N ASN A 251 3.25 -20.90 -7.13
CA ASN A 251 4.23 -21.39 -8.09
C ASN A 251 5.52 -20.56 -8.11
N PHE A 252 5.62 -19.56 -7.20
CA PHE A 252 6.83 -18.75 -6.99
C PHE A 252 7.32 -18.03 -8.25
N ARG A 253 6.39 -17.56 -9.05
CA ARG A 253 6.68 -16.94 -10.35
C ARG A 253 5.69 -15.84 -10.71
N VAL A 254 6.02 -15.10 -11.74
CA VAL A 254 5.15 -14.20 -12.46
C VAL A 254 4.98 -14.75 -13.88
N GLN A 255 3.75 -14.80 -14.38
CA GLN A 255 3.47 -15.15 -15.79
C GLN A 255 3.03 -13.89 -16.56
N ALA A 256 3.58 -13.70 -17.74
CA ALA A 256 3.12 -12.71 -18.70
C ALA A 256 2.24 -13.40 -19.75
N LEU A 257 1.05 -12.85 -19.94
CA LEU A 257 0.07 -13.29 -20.92
C LEU A 257 -0.18 -12.15 -21.92
N GLY A 258 -0.59 -12.49 -23.14
CA GLY A 258 -1.20 -11.51 -24.02
C GLY A 258 -2.53 -11.02 -23.47
N ARG A 259 -3.02 -9.86 -23.91
CA ARG A 259 -4.34 -9.34 -23.53
C ARG A 259 -5.50 -10.25 -23.99
N ASP A 260 -5.24 -11.17 -24.90
CA ASP A 260 -6.13 -12.24 -25.33
C ASP A 260 -6.08 -13.50 -24.44
N GLY A 261 -5.22 -13.49 -23.42
CA GLY A 261 -5.02 -14.62 -22.52
C GLY A 261 -3.99 -15.66 -23.00
N SER A 262 -3.31 -15.44 -24.13
CA SER A 262 -2.28 -16.35 -24.61
C SER A 262 -1.01 -16.24 -23.74
N PHE A 263 -0.34 -17.35 -23.46
CA PHE A 263 0.94 -17.36 -22.74
C PHE A 263 2.04 -16.67 -23.55
N ARG A 264 2.90 -15.92 -22.87
CA ARG A 264 4.07 -15.24 -23.44
C ARG A 264 5.37 -15.77 -22.83
N TYR A 265 5.55 -15.58 -21.53
CA TYR A 265 6.72 -16.02 -20.78
C TYR A 265 6.41 -16.09 -19.28
N ALA A 266 7.32 -16.69 -18.52
CA ALA A 266 7.29 -16.67 -17.06
C ALA A 266 8.65 -16.29 -16.49
N ILE A 267 8.63 -15.58 -15.36
CA ILE A 267 9.82 -15.13 -14.63
C ILE A 267 9.74 -15.64 -13.19
N GLY A 268 10.88 -16.10 -12.69
CA GLY A 268 11.02 -16.57 -11.31
C GLY A 268 10.82 -18.07 -11.17
N LYS A 269 11.38 -18.58 -10.10
CA LYS A 269 11.27 -19.97 -9.64
C LYS A 269 11.48 -19.98 -8.13
N LEU A 270 11.06 -21.06 -7.48
CA LEU A 270 11.34 -21.26 -6.06
C LEU A 270 12.85 -21.41 -5.83
N GLY A 271 13.38 -20.66 -4.88
CA GLY A 271 14.77 -20.77 -4.45
C GLY A 271 15.17 -19.71 -3.44
N ASP A 272 16.44 -19.71 -3.08
CA ASP A 272 17.08 -18.79 -2.12
C ASP A 272 18.24 -17.99 -2.76
N SER A 273 18.48 -18.20 -4.04
CA SER A 273 19.49 -17.48 -4.81
C SER A 273 18.96 -16.15 -5.34
N SER A 274 19.85 -15.24 -5.70
CA SER A 274 19.48 -13.97 -6.33
C SER A 274 18.69 -14.22 -7.61
N GLY A 275 17.52 -13.59 -7.73
CA GLY A 275 16.58 -13.80 -8.83
C GLY A 275 15.56 -14.92 -8.61
N ASP A 276 15.75 -15.75 -7.56
CA ASP A 276 14.69 -16.66 -7.12
C ASP A 276 13.60 -15.89 -6.38
N ILE A 277 12.36 -16.35 -6.48
CA ILE A 277 11.19 -15.69 -5.89
C ILE A 277 10.59 -16.63 -4.85
N PHE A 278 10.36 -16.13 -3.64
CA PHE A 278 9.79 -16.97 -2.59
C PHE A 278 8.32 -16.67 -2.33
N ARG A 279 7.94 -15.38 -2.22
CA ARG A 279 6.55 -14.99 -1.97
C ARG A 279 6.16 -13.73 -2.73
N PRO A 280 5.98 -13.84 -4.05
CA PRO A 280 5.63 -12.70 -4.87
C PRO A 280 4.26 -12.13 -4.45
N LYS A 281 4.14 -10.82 -4.43
CA LYS A 281 2.96 -10.06 -4.03
C LYS A 281 2.62 -8.99 -5.05
N GLY A 282 3.09 -7.77 -4.85
CA GLY A 282 2.88 -6.65 -5.76
C GLY A 282 3.82 -6.69 -6.95
N ILE A 283 3.35 -6.18 -8.07
CA ILE A 283 4.13 -6.03 -9.30
C ILE A 283 3.90 -4.63 -9.89
N GLY A 284 4.91 -4.14 -10.61
CA GLY A 284 4.84 -2.92 -11.41
C GLY A 284 5.84 -2.99 -12.54
N VAL A 285 5.69 -2.12 -13.53
CA VAL A 285 6.60 -2.00 -14.67
C VAL A 285 6.94 -0.54 -14.84
N ASP A 286 8.21 -0.22 -14.99
CA ASP A 286 8.68 1.14 -15.21
C ASP A 286 8.66 1.55 -16.69
N SER A 287 9.08 2.80 -16.97
CA SER A 287 9.08 3.32 -18.34
C SER A 287 10.11 2.66 -19.27
N GLU A 288 11.09 1.93 -18.74
CA GLU A 288 12.06 1.15 -19.52
C GLU A 288 11.55 -0.29 -19.78
N GLY A 289 10.46 -0.68 -19.11
CA GLY A 289 9.81 -1.98 -19.21
C GLY A 289 10.42 -3.02 -18.29
N ASP A 290 11.13 -2.59 -17.26
CA ASP A 290 11.66 -3.46 -16.23
C ASP A 290 10.56 -3.84 -15.24
N LEU A 291 10.49 -5.12 -14.87
CA LEU A 291 9.46 -5.68 -13.99
C LEU A 291 9.92 -5.66 -12.54
N TYR A 292 9.19 -4.96 -11.69
CA TYR A 292 9.38 -4.92 -10.25
C TYR A 292 8.47 -5.94 -9.59
N VAL A 293 9.06 -6.81 -8.75
CA VAL A 293 8.35 -7.86 -8.02
C VAL A 293 8.63 -7.72 -6.53
N VAL A 294 7.59 -7.48 -5.76
CA VAL A 294 7.67 -7.48 -4.29
C VAL A 294 7.77 -8.92 -3.80
N ASP A 295 8.86 -9.28 -3.12
CA ASP A 295 8.93 -10.50 -2.32
C ASP A 295 8.53 -10.21 -0.87
N GLY A 296 7.29 -10.51 -0.54
CA GLY A 296 6.71 -10.17 0.76
C GLY A 296 7.36 -10.86 1.94
N LEU A 297 7.98 -12.04 1.74
CA LEU A 297 8.64 -12.74 2.84
C LEU A 297 10.08 -12.27 3.05
N TRP A 298 10.82 -12.03 1.98
CA TRP A 298 12.17 -11.50 2.06
C TRP A 298 12.20 -10.01 2.42
N GLY A 299 11.09 -9.29 2.19
CA GLY A 299 11.01 -7.85 2.45
C GLY A 299 11.87 -7.05 1.47
N VAL A 300 11.94 -7.48 0.21
CA VAL A 300 12.69 -6.86 -0.87
C VAL A 300 11.80 -6.63 -2.09
N VAL A 301 12.25 -5.76 -2.98
CA VAL A 301 11.74 -5.64 -4.34
C VAL A 301 12.85 -6.07 -5.29
N GLN A 302 12.58 -7.07 -6.11
CA GLN A 302 13.46 -7.53 -7.15
C GLN A 302 13.05 -6.94 -8.49
N VAL A 303 14.02 -6.52 -9.30
CA VAL A 303 13.80 -5.88 -10.60
C VAL A 303 14.41 -6.71 -11.70
N PHE A 304 13.58 -7.09 -12.66
CA PHE A 304 13.95 -7.98 -13.77
C PHE A 304 13.76 -7.25 -15.10
N ASN A 305 14.62 -7.53 -16.05
CA ASN A 305 14.39 -7.16 -17.44
C ASN A 305 13.33 -8.05 -18.10
N ARG A 306 12.98 -7.77 -19.35
CA ARG A 306 11.97 -8.53 -20.11
C ARG A 306 12.40 -9.96 -20.44
N GLU A 307 13.69 -10.25 -20.39
CA GLU A 307 14.27 -11.58 -20.55
C GLU A 307 14.24 -12.41 -19.26
N GLY A 308 13.75 -11.80 -18.14
CA GLY A 308 13.69 -12.45 -16.83
C GLY A 308 15.00 -12.49 -16.07
N GLN A 309 16.00 -11.72 -16.49
CA GLN A 309 17.27 -11.60 -15.78
C GLN A 309 17.11 -10.57 -14.64
N LEU A 310 17.59 -10.93 -13.44
CA LEU A 310 17.63 -9.99 -12.32
C LEU A 310 18.63 -8.88 -12.62
N LEU A 311 18.15 -7.64 -12.61
CA LEU A 311 19.00 -6.44 -12.76
C LEU A 311 19.57 -6.00 -11.41
N TYR A 312 18.70 -5.85 -10.43
CA TYR A 312 19.04 -5.47 -9.07
C TYR A 312 17.87 -5.79 -8.13
N TYR A 313 18.10 -5.61 -6.85
CA TYR A 313 17.05 -5.61 -5.83
C TYR A 313 17.34 -4.52 -4.81
N PHE A 314 16.31 -4.08 -4.09
CA PHE A 314 16.42 -3.11 -3.01
C PHE A 314 15.47 -3.45 -1.87
N GLY A 315 15.75 -2.85 -0.71
CA GLY A 315 15.02 -3.13 0.51
C GLY A 315 15.62 -4.29 1.30
N GLN A 316 15.18 -4.41 2.52
CA GLN A 316 15.45 -5.49 3.46
C GLN A 316 14.37 -5.48 4.54
N ARG A 317 14.32 -6.51 5.37
CA ARG A 317 13.40 -6.53 6.52
C ARG A 317 13.74 -5.46 7.54
N GLY A 318 12.72 -4.68 7.97
CA GLY A 318 12.88 -3.70 9.01
C GLY A 318 11.81 -2.62 9.02
N THR A 319 12.09 -1.53 9.76
CA THR A 319 11.13 -0.43 9.99
C THR A 319 11.65 0.93 9.54
N ARG A 320 12.93 1.05 9.18
CA ARG A 320 13.53 2.30 8.71
C ARG A 320 13.09 2.65 7.28
N ALA A 321 13.49 3.81 6.78
CA ALA A 321 13.35 4.18 5.38
C ALA A 321 14.07 3.14 4.50
N GLY A 322 13.40 2.66 3.45
CA GLY A 322 13.91 1.62 2.56
C GLY A 322 13.89 0.19 3.12
N GLU A 323 13.47 0.00 4.38
CA GLU A 323 13.22 -1.32 4.95
C GLU A 323 11.73 -1.64 4.92
N PHE A 324 11.37 -2.91 4.75
CA PHE A 324 10.00 -3.35 4.62
C PHE A 324 9.63 -4.45 5.61
N GLN A 325 8.38 -4.45 6.06
CA GLN A 325 7.83 -5.53 6.85
C GLN A 325 6.57 -6.08 6.20
N LEU A 326 6.68 -7.28 5.62
CA LEU A 326 5.65 -7.94 4.83
C LEU A 326 5.03 -6.97 3.79
N PRO A 327 5.83 -6.41 2.88
CA PRO A 327 5.32 -5.55 1.82
C PRO A 327 4.35 -6.34 0.94
N THR A 328 3.36 -5.63 0.36
CA THR A 328 2.30 -6.25 -0.44
C THR A 328 2.18 -5.59 -1.82
N GLY A 329 1.35 -4.57 -1.97
CA GLY A 329 1.09 -3.92 -3.24
C GLY A 329 2.26 -3.05 -3.72
N LEU A 330 2.38 -2.90 -5.04
CA LEU A 330 3.30 -1.98 -5.70
C LEU A 330 2.61 -1.37 -6.91
N THR A 331 2.85 -0.10 -7.16
CA THR A 331 2.48 0.57 -8.42
C THR A 331 3.58 1.55 -8.80
N ILE A 332 3.73 1.78 -10.09
CA ILE A 332 4.67 2.77 -10.66
C ILE A 332 3.85 3.75 -11.47
N ASP A 333 4.06 5.05 -11.28
CA ASP A 333 3.37 6.08 -12.04
C ASP A 333 4.14 6.45 -13.32
N HIS A 334 3.58 7.36 -14.12
CA HIS A 334 4.16 7.80 -15.39
C HIS A 334 5.48 8.56 -15.25
N ASP A 335 5.82 9.01 -14.05
CA ASP A 335 7.09 9.67 -13.74
C ASP A 335 8.12 8.71 -13.13
N ASP A 336 7.87 7.40 -13.17
CA ASP A 336 8.67 6.35 -12.55
C ASP A 336 8.81 6.48 -11.02
N ARG A 337 7.79 7.07 -10.36
CA ARG A 337 7.68 6.97 -8.92
C ARG A 337 7.10 5.62 -8.54
N ILE A 338 7.79 4.94 -7.67
CA ILE A 338 7.46 3.60 -7.21
C ILE A 338 6.83 3.70 -5.83
N PHE A 339 5.57 3.29 -5.73
CA PHE A 339 4.81 3.29 -4.49
C PHE A 339 4.71 1.87 -3.97
N ILE A 340 5.21 1.62 -2.77
CA ILE A 340 5.25 0.29 -2.16
C ILE A 340 4.43 0.29 -0.88
N VAL A 341 3.49 -0.65 -0.80
CA VAL A 341 2.70 -0.89 0.41
C VAL A 341 3.52 -1.68 1.42
N ASP A 342 4.01 -1.01 2.44
CA ASP A 342 4.75 -1.59 3.56
C ASP A 342 3.74 -1.95 4.67
N SER A 343 3.01 -3.05 4.44
CA SER A 343 1.73 -3.38 5.09
C SER A 343 1.83 -3.46 6.62
N TYR A 344 2.81 -4.16 7.15
CA TYR A 344 2.95 -4.32 8.60
C TYR A 344 3.57 -3.09 9.29
N ASN A 345 4.29 -2.26 8.55
CA ASN A 345 4.72 -0.93 9.02
C ASN A 345 3.62 0.13 8.85
N ARG A 346 2.46 -0.24 8.30
CA ARG A 346 1.27 0.61 8.12
C ARG A 346 1.58 1.90 7.37
N ARG A 347 2.37 1.82 6.30
CA ARG A 347 2.80 2.98 5.52
C ARG A 347 2.90 2.63 4.04
N ILE A 348 2.95 3.68 3.23
CA ILE A 348 3.39 3.63 1.84
C ILE A 348 4.78 4.24 1.78
N GLN A 349 5.72 3.58 1.14
CA GLN A 349 7.04 4.14 0.84
C GLN A 349 7.12 4.51 -0.63
N VAL A 350 7.70 5.66 -0.93
CA VAL A 350 7.83 6.22 -2.28
C VAL A 350 9.30 6.30 -2.64
N PHE A 351 9.63 5.70 -3.77
CA PHE A 351 10.94 5.79 -4.41
C PHE A 351 10.77 6.41 -5.78
N HIS A 352 11.84 6.95 -6.33
CA HIS A 352 11.86 7.49 -7.67
C HIS A 352 13.02 6.85 -8.46
N TYR A 353 12.69 6.26 -9.59
CA TYR A 353 13.65 5.72 -10.52
C TYR A 353 14.00 6.74 -11.59
N PHE A 354 15.29 6.97 -11.75
CA PHE A 354 15.85 7.84 -12.78
C PHE A 354 16.57 6.98 -13.82
N GLY A 355 15.90 6.74 -14.95
CA GLY A 355 16.43 5.95 -16.05
C GLY A 355 17.49 6.70 -16.86
N SER A 356 18.24 5.97 -17.70
CA SER A 356 19.36 6.48 -18.51
C SER A 356 18.98 7.64 -19.45
N LYS A 357 17.72 7.74 -19.87
CA LYS A 357 17.24 8.81 -20.77
C LYS A 357 16.92 10.14 -20.08
N LYS A 358 16.71 10.14 -18.75
CA LYS A 358 16.36 11.34 -17.97
C LYS A 358 17.57 12.08 -17.43
N THR A 359 18.72 11.43 -17.28
CA THR A 359 19.97 12.04 -16.76
C THR A 359 20.56 13.10 -17.71
N THR A 360 20.16 13.12 -18.97
CA THR A 360 20.71 14.04 -19.99
C THR A 360 20.02 15.41 -20.02
N LYS A 361 18.94 15.66 -19.28
CA LYS A 361 18.19 16.92 -19.31
C LYS A 361 18.41 17.87 -18.14
N GLU A 362 19.04 17.42 -17.06
CA GLU A 362 19.31 18.28 -15.89
C GLU A 362 20.74 18.81 -15.82
N GLY A 363 21.56 18.56 -16.84
CA GLY A 363 22.97 18.98 -16.93
C GLY A 363 23.28 20.06 -18.01
N MET A 364 22.26 20.84 -18.45
CA MET A 364 22.49 22.00 -19.34
C MET A 364 21.87 23.27 -18.79
#